data_93fbcea15ceb2075d26ed90ece2352af
#
_entry.id   93fbcea15ceb2075d26ed90ece2352af
#
_cell.length_a   1.000
_cell.length_b   1.000
_cell.length_c   1.000
_cell.angle_alpha   90.00
_cell.angle_beta   90.00
_cell.angle_gamma   90.00
#
_symmetry.space_group_name_H-M   'P 1'
#
loop_
_entity.id
_entity.type
_entity.pdbx_description
1 polymer ?
#
loop_
_entity_poly.entity_id
_entity_poly.type
_entity_poly.pdbx_seq_one_letter_code
_entity_poly.pdbx_strand_id
1 'polypeptide(L)'
;MTFRSSLLYAFHLIFPRTNKKSTARGSIIGAIICIGISLVPLVVVMSFADGMISGMTQRIIGLSSCELKAVMRKASRQASDYENLRHYSDQLKEIAGIQDCFPQIECDGLAAGKNYRTGTVVRAVESEIFLRNENFKNFFIVKDGSIDEFVKNNKSAVVGEKIAGLLNIKAGDTFRIIMTKSKGDGMVSPVVSSFKVAAIVSSGYQELDSMWIFIPIEKGFAVLPRESSTISVMIKTVDGVKSELSLLKHKCIEKSAGIASVFMWNELNRSQFQNFSSTKVMLSFIMLLIVLVASVNISSALVMLVMERRKEIAILKSIGGTNLGISVSFLIAGTACGLTGTLIGLPVGVLCALNSNYLIIFLENLVNVFSKVIYIAGGNSASNYQAMHLLNPAYYLTEIPVSIPFGELFLISSSVILLSFVVSVIPAIKAGKERPLETFRKA
;
A
#
# COMPACT_ATOMS: atom_id res chain seq x y z
N MET A 1 36.41 31.01 -19.52
CA MET A 1 35.46 30.12 -20.21
C MET A 1 34.05 30.66 -19.95
N THR A 2 33.26 30.92 -20.98
CA THR A 2 31.86 31.30 -20.81
C THR A 2 31.01 30.10 -20.49
N PHE A 3 29.83 30.28 -19.85
CA PHE A 3 28.92 29.17 -19.52
C PHE A 3 28.57 28.30 -20.74
N ARG A 4 28.39 28.91 -21.91
CA ARG A 4 28.15 28.18 -23.18
C ARG A 4 29.31 27.26 -23.57
N SER A 5 30.59 27.68 -23.39
CA SER A 5 31.74 26.84 -23.67
C SER A 5 31.90 25.69 -22.67
N SER A 6 31.52 25.92 -21.40
CA SER A 6 31.51 24.84 -20.38
C SER A 6 30.42 23.79 -20.67
N LEU A 7 29.26 24.21 -21.18
CA LEU A 7 28.17 23.30 -21.60
C LEU A 7 28.58 22.46 -22.82
N LEU A 8 29.21 23.10 -23.84
CA LEU A 8 29.70 22.38 -25.02
C LEU A 8 30.80 21.36 -24.65
N TYR A 9 31.69 21.72 -23.73
CA TYR A 9 32.70 20.79 -23.26
C TYR A 9 32.09 19.63 -22.45
N ALA A 10 31.13 19.90 -21.59
CA ALA A 10 30.38 18.85 -20.89
C ALA A 10 29.71 17.87 -21.86
N PHE A 11 29.08 18.37 -22.92
CA PHE A 11 28.50 17.53 -23.96
C PHE A 11 29.50 16.63 -24.67
N HIS A 12 30.71 17.16 -25.00
CA HIS A 12 31.78 16.37 -25.58
C HIS A 12 32.41 15.37 -24.60
N LEU A 13 32.34 15.62 -23.30
CA LEU A 13 32.79 14.66 -22.27
C LEU A 13 31.88 13.44 -22.24
N ILE A 14 30.55 13.65 -22.38
CA ILE A 14 29.54 12.57 -22.33
C ILE A 14 29.48 11.83 -23.68
N PHE A 15 29.55 12.57 -24.81
CA PHE A 15 29.47 12.04 -26.17
C PHE A 15 30.75 12.33 -27.00
N PRO A 16 31.87 11.65 -26.73
CA PRO A 16 33.09 11.85 -27.49
C PRO A 16 32.94 11.37 -28.94
N ARG A 17 33.33 12.21 -29.89
CA ARG A 17 33.30 11.91 -31.34
C ARG A 17 34.39 10.94 -31.81
N THR A 18 35.31 10.50 -30.95
CA THR A 18 36.43 9.65 -31.33
C THR A 18 36.09 8.16 -31.20
N ASN A 19 36.48 7.40 -32.22
CA ASN A 19 36.27 5.96 -32.34
C ASN A 19 37.19 5.09 -31.46
N LYS A 20 38.05 5.71 -30.64
CA LYS A 20 38.91 4.97 -29.71
C LYS A 20 38.11 4.47 -28.51
N LYS A 21 38.30 3.20 -28.16
CA LYS A 21 37.73 2.62 -26.94
C LYS A 21 38.21 3.44 -25.73
N SER A 22 37.35 4.29 -25.18
CA SER A 22 37.61 5.10 -23.98
C SER A 22 37.02 4.34 -22.78
N THR A 23 37.82 4.01 -21.80
CA THR A 23 37.40 3.42 -20.52
C THR A 23 36.47 4.36 -19.76
N ALA A 24 36.67 5.68 -19.86
CA ALA A 24 35.77 6.67 -19.24
C ALA A 24 34.36 6.65 -19.82
N ARG A 25 34.20 6.41 -21.14
CA ARG A 25 32.88 6.25 -21.74
C ARG A 25 32.13 5.05 -21.14
N GLY A 26 32.87 3.92 -20.99
CA GLY A 26 32.31 2.75 -20.32
C GLY A 26 31.88 3.04 -18.88
N SER A 27 32.69 3.80 -18.15
CA SER A 27 32.40 4.18 -16.76
C SER A 27 31.17 5.11 -16.63
N ILE A 28 31.03 6.10 -17.53
CA ILE A 28 29.85 7.00 -17.55
C ILE A 28 28.58 6.21 -17.90
N ILE A 29 28.64 5.38 -18.94
CA ILE A 29 27.50 4.52 -19.31
C ILE A 29 27.17 3.57 -18.17
N GLY A 30 28.18 2.97 -17.53
CA GLY A 30 28.01 2.13 -16.35
C GLY A 30 27.33 2.88 -15.20
N ALA A 31 27.70 4.13 -14.94
CA ALA A 31 27.06 4.96 -13.91
C ALA A 31 25.58 5.26 -14.25
N ILE A 32 25.27 5.61 -15.50
CA ILE A 32 23.89 5.84 -15.96
C ILE A 32 23.05 4.58 -15.80
N ILE A 33 23.58 3.43 -16.24
CA ILE A 33 22.90 2.13 -16.13
C ILE A 33 22.70 1.77 -14.66
N CYS A 34 23.73 1.98 -13.83
CA CYS A 34 23.66 1.67 -12.38
C CYS A 34 22.55 2.49 -11.69
N ILE A 35 22.42 3.79 -12.00
CA ILE A 35 21.34 4.64 -11.49
C ILE A 35 19.99 4.13 -12.00
N GLY A 36 19.88 3.87 -13.31
CA GLY A 36 18.65 3.37 -13.91
C GLY A 36 18.20 2.06 -13.26
N ILE A 37 19.09 1.09 -13.12
CA ILE A 37 18.79 -0.20 -12.48
C ILE A 37 18.44 -0.02 -10.99
N SER A 38 19.11 0.89 -10.27
CA SER A 38 18.81 1.13 -8.86
C SER A 38 17.43 1.76 -8.64
N LEU A 39 16.93 2.53 -9.62
CA LEU A 39 15.61 3.15 -9.56
C LEU A 39 14.46 2.16 -9.80
N VAL A 40 14.67 1.13 -10.63
CA VAL A 40 13.62 0.16 -10.97
C VAL A 40 13.03 -0.52 -9.74
N PRO A 41 13.79 -1.22 -8.89
CA PRO A 41 13.22 -1.87 -7.70
C PRO A 41 12.60 -0.87 -6.73
N LEU A 42 13.13 0.34 -6.67
CA LEU A 42 12.63 1.41 -5.83
C LEU A 42 11.24 1.87 -6.25
N VAL A 43 11.03 2.11 -7.55
CA VAL A 43 9.72 2.46 -8.11
C VAL A 43 8.72 1.32 -7.93
N VAL A 44 9.15 0.07 -8.17
CA VAL A 44 8.30 -1.12 -8.01
C VAL A 44 7.84 -1.27 -6.56
N VAL A 45 8.76 -1.20 -5.59
CA VAL A 45 8.42 -1.35 -4.16
C VAL A 45 7.49 -0.24 -3.68
N MET A 46 7.72 1.01 -4.13
CA MET A 46 6.84 2.13 -3.76
C MET A 46 5.44 1.98 -4.33
N SER A 47 5.34 1.70 -5.63
CA SER A 47 4.04 1.51 -6.29
C SER A 47 3.27 0.33 -5.70
N PHE A 48 3.98 -0.74 -5.36
CA PHE A 48 3.43 -1.91 -4.68
C PHE A 48 2.92 -1.56 -3.27
N ALA A 49 3.75 -0.91 -2.45
CA ALA A 49 3.36 -0.52 -1.09
C ALA A 49 2.17 0.46 -1.10
N ASP A 50 2.19 1.44 -1.99
CA ASP A 50 1.09 2.40 -2.13
C ASP A 50 -0.20 1.73 -2.62
N GLY A 51 -0.10 0.85 -3.61
CA GLY A 51 -1.22 0.05 -4.11
C GLY A 51 -1.83 -0.84 -3.02
N MET A 52 -1.02 -1.54 -2.25
CA MET A 52 -1.46 -2.35 -1.12
C MET A 52 -2.15 -1.51 -0.04
N ILE A 53 -1.50 -0.44 0.41
CA ILE A 53 -2.05 0.43 1.47
C ILE A 53 -3.36 1.06 0.99
N SER A 54 -3.43 1.53 -0.25
CA SER A 54 -4.64 2.07 -0.86
C SER A 54 -5.75 1.02 -0.96
N GLY A 55 -5.42 -0.18 -1.44
CA GLY A 55 -6.39 -1.27 -1.57
C GLY A 55 -6.93 -1.76 -0.23
N MET A 56 -6.09 -1.90 0.79
CA MET A 56 -6.51 -2.23 2.16
C MET A 56 -7.38 -1.11 2.75
N THR A 57 -6.94 0.15 2.59
CA THR A 57 -7.67 1.33 3.04
C THR A 57 -9.08 1.39 2.46
N GLN A 58 -9.21 1.20 1.15
CA GLN A 58 -10.52 1.20 0.47
C GLN A 58 -11.43 0.08 0.99
N ARG A 59 -10.89 -1.11 1.26
CA ARG A 59 -11.68 -2.22 1.83
C ARG A 59 -12.08 -1.94 3.28
N ILE A 60 -11.16 -1.44 4.10
CA ILE A 60 -11.44 -1.07 5.49
C ILE A 60 -12.53 0.02 5.53
N ILE A 61 -12.38 1.09 4.75
CA ILE A 61 -13.39 2.15 4.69
C ILE A 61 -14.71 1.59 4.14
N GLY A 62 -14.68 0.99 2.97
CA GLY A 62 -15.89 0.57 2.26
C GLY A 62 -16.71 -0.49 2.96
N LEU A 63 -16.05 -1.38 3.71
CA LEU A 63 -16.71 -2.53 4.34
C LEU A 63 -16.91 -2.37 5.85
N SER A 64 -16.13 -1.52 6.56
CA SER A 64 -16.18 -1.40 8.03
C SER A 64 -16.97 -0.19 8.52
N SER A 65 -16.74 0.99 7.94
CA SER A 65 -17.26 2.25 8.48
C SER A 65 -17.97 3.13 7.46
N CYS A 66 -17.79 2.89 6.17
CA CYS A 66 -17.92 3.91 5.13
C CYS A 66 -17.04 5.13 5.49
N GLU A 67 -17.31 6.29 4.95
CA GLU A 67 -16.52 7.50 5.22
C GLU A 67 -16.74 8.06 6.62
N LEU A 68 -17.98 7.92 7.14
CA LEU A 68 -18.36 8.32 8.49
C LEU A 68 -19.11 7.19 9.19
N LYS A 69 -18.98 7.09 10.52
CA LYS A 69 -19.71 6.14 11.36
C LYS A 69 -20.29 6.86 12.56
N ALA A 70 -21.60 6.84 12.69
CA ALA A 70 -22.31 7.33 13.86
C ALA A 70 -22.49 6.19 14.86
N VAL A 71 -21.78 6.23 15.98
CA VAL A 71 -21.89 5.24 17.06
C VAL A 71 -22.89 5.72 18.08
N MET A 72 -23.93 4.94 18.29
CA MET A 72 -25.06 5.26 19.18
C MET A 72 -24.65 5.17 20.65
N ARG A 73 -25.15 6.08 21.47
CA ARG A 73 -25.06 5.94 22.92
C ARG A 73 -25.98 4.81 23.38
N LYS A 74 -25.49 3.92 24.23
CA LYS A 74 -26.23 2.72 24.69
C LYS A 74 -27.57 3.05 25.36
N ALA A 75 -27.68 4.21 26.02
CA ALA A 75 -28.91 4.67 26.67
C ALA A 75 -29.89 5.35 25.72
N SER A 76 -29.59 5.51 24.44
CA SER A 76 -30.48 6.22 23.53
C SER A 76 -31.66 5.33 23.09
N ARG A 77 -32.83 5.94 22.95
CA ARG A 77 -34.03 5.27 22.47
C ARG A 77 -33.83 4.71 21.04
N GLN A 78 -33.02 5.40 20.23
CA GLN A 78 -32.73 5.00 18.86
C GLN A 78 -31.92 3.70 18.78
N ALA A 79 -31.26 3.32 19.88
CA ALA A 79 -30.54 2.05 20.01
C ALA A 79 -31.43 0.91 20.56
N SER A 80 -32.75 1.16 20.85
CA SER A 80 -33.61 0.19 21.51
C SER A 80 -34.06 -0.95 20.58
N ASP A 81 -34.38 -0.64 19.32
CA ASP A 81 -34.87 -1.57 18.32
C ASP A 81 -34.45 -1.14 16.91
N TYR A 82 -34.74 -2.00 15.93
CA TYR A 82 -34.38 -1.78 14.55
C TYR A 82 -35.15 -0.61 13.91
N GLU A 83 -36.45 -0.47 14.20
CA GLU A 83 -37.27 0.58 13.60
C GLU A 83 -36.79 1.98 14.01
N ASN A 84 -36.48 2.17 15.29
CA ASN A 84 -35.92 3.42 15.79
C ASN A 84 -34.52 3.73 15.19
N LEU A 85 -33.67 2.71 15.04
CA LEU A 85 -32.37 2.86 14.41
C LEU A 85 -32.46 3.19 12.92
N ARG A 86 -33.41 2.56 12.22
CA ARG A 86 -33.72 2.83 10.82
C ARG A 86 -34.23 4.25 10.62
N HIS A 87 -35.18 4.68 11.45
CA HIS A 87 -35.71 6.06 11.39
C HIS A 87 -34.56 7.09 11.59
N TYR A 88 -33.65 6.84 12.52
CA TYR A 88 -32.47 7.69 12.70
C TYR A 88 -31.55 7.66 11.46
N SER A 89 -31.35 6.50 10.87
CA SER A 89 -30.60 6.34 9.62
C SER A 89 -31.19 7.15 8.46
N ASP A 90 -32.53 7.13 8.33
CA ASP A 90 -33.24 7.90 7.31
C ASP A 90 -33.12 9.42 7.54
N GLN A 91 -33.17 9.88 8.81
CA GLN A 91 -32.90 11.29 9.15
C GLN A 91 -31.49 11.76 8.78
N LEU A 92 -30.48 10.90 8.92
CA LEU A 92 -29.12 11.23 8.51
C LEU A 92 -28.99 11.29 6.98
N LYS A 93 -29.73 10.45 6.25
CA LYS A 93 -29.73 10.43 4.80
C LYS A 93 -30.29 11.71 4.16
N GLU A 94 -31.11 12.47 4.88
CA GLU A 94 -31.63 13.78 4.42
C GLU A 94 -30.55 14.87 4.36
N ILE A 95 -29.39 14.66 4.97
CA ILE A 95 -28.30 15.64 4.98
C ILE A 95 -27.65 15.71 3.57
N ALA A 96 -27.63 16.91 2.99
CA ALA A 96 -26.99 17.12 1.68
C ALA A 96 -25.51 16.70 1.71
N GLY A 97 -25.12 15.82 0.77
CA GLY A 97 -23.78 15.24 0.68
C GLY A 97 -23.69 13.80 1.22
N ILE A 98 -24.76 13.27 1.82
CA ILE A 98 -24.87 11.85 2.19
C ILE A 98 -25.57 11.09 1.07
N GLN A 99 -24.96 10.00 0.62
CA GLN A 99 -25.50 9.13 -0.43
C GLN A 99 -26.44 8.07 0.14
N ASP A 100 -25.99 7.36 1.17
CA ASP A 100 -26.77 6.32 1.84
C ASP A 100 -26.28 6.09 3.28
N CYS A 101 -27.14 5.48 4.10
CA CYS A 101 -26.85 5.14 5.48
C CYS A 101 -27.22 3.69 5.74
N PHE A 102 -26.35 2.96 6.45
CA PHE A 102 -26.53 1.53 6.72
C PHE A 102 -26.43 1.28 8.24
N PRO A 103 -27.55 0.97 8.89
CA PRO A 103 -27.57 0.59 10.29
C PRO A 103 -26.91 -0.75 10.51
N GLN A 104 -26.17 -0.89 11.62
CA GLN A 104 -25.49 -2.13 11.99
C GLN A 104 -25.33 -2.28 13.50
N ILE A 105 -25.17 -3.54 13.93
CA ILE A 105 -24.78 -3.91 15.29
C ILE A 105 -23.52 -4.79 15.20
N GLU A 106 -22.51 -4.48 15.97
CA GLU A 106 -21.28 -5.25 16.05
C GLU A 106 -21.12 -5.82 17.47
N CYS A 107 -20.76 -7.10 17.55
CA CYS A 107 -20.48 -7.77 18.82
C CYS A 107 -19.37 -8.79 18.65
N ASP A 108 -18.43 -8.80 19.59
CA ASP A 108 -17.39 -9.82 19.64
C ASP A 108 -17.99 -11.15 20.11
N GLY A 109 -17.55 -12.24 19.49
CA GLY A 109 -18.04 -13.57 19.78
C GLY A 109 -17.07 -14.67 19.36
N LEU A 110 -17.48 -15.90 19.60
CA LEU A 110 -16.81 -17.12 19.17
C LEU A 110 -17.71 -17.86 18.18
N ALA A 111 -17.23 -18.09 16.98
CA ALA A 111 -17.85 -19.01 16.04
C ALA A 111 -17.40 -20.44 16.33
N ALA A 112 -18.34 -21.35 16.42
CA ALA A 112 -18.10 -22.76 16.72
C ALA A 112 -18.70 -23.67 15.66
N GLY A 113 -17.85 -24.40 14.95
CA GLY A 113 -18.20 -25.52 14.09
C GLY A 113 -18.32 -26.83 14.87
N LYS A 114 -18.21 -27.96 14.17
CA LYS A 114 -18.26 -29.29 14.80
C LYS A 114 -17.08 -29.53 15.73
N ASN A 115 -15.86 -29.23 15.28
CA ASN A 115 -14.60 -29.56 15.99
C ASN A 115 -13.74 -28.35 16.33
N TYR A 116 -13.96 -27.23 15.67
CA TYR A 116 -13.11 -26.04 15.77
C TYR A 116 -13.89 -24.82 16.24
N ARG A 117 -13.19 -23.88 16.87
CA ARG A 117 -13.73 -22.58 17.32
C ARG A 117 -12.75 -21.48 16.95
N THR A 118 -13.28 -20.32 16.58
CA THR A 118 -12.46 -19.13 16.27
C THR A 118 -13.14 -17.87 16.78
N GLY A 119 -12.33 -16.89 17.19
CA GLY A 119 -12.83 -15.55 17.50
C GLY A 119 -13.41 -14.89 16.26
N THR A 120 -14.48 -14.14 16.42
CA THR A 120 -15.15 -13.44 15.32
C THR A 120 -15.83 -12.17 15.80
N VAL A 121 -16.00 -11.22 14.91
CA VAL A 121 -16.87 -10.06 15.07
C VAL A 121 -18.17 -10.36 14.32
N VAL A 122 -19.25 -10.49 15.07
CA VAL A 122 -20.59 -10.68 14.50
C VAL A 122 -21.16 -9.31 14.13
N ARG A 123 -21.45 -9.13 12.86
CA ARG A 123 -22.02 -7.91 12.31
C ARG A 123 -23.46 -8.16 11.86
N ALA A 124 -24.40 -7.63 12.61
CA ALA A 124 -25.81 -7.66 12.21
C ALA A 124 -26.08 -6.45 11.30
N VAL A 125 -26.47 -6.72 10.07
CA VAL A 125 -26.64 -5.72 9.00
C VAL A 125 -27.99 -5.92 8.30
N GLU A 126 -28.46 -4.90 7.60
CA GLU A 126 -29.59 -5.07 6.68
C GLU A 126 -29.23 -6.11 5.63
N SER A 127 -30.09 -7.13 5.42
CA SER A 127 -29.77 -8.23 4.51
C SER A 127 -29.52 -7.77 3.07
N GLU A 128 -30.12 -6.63 2.68
CA GLU A 128 -29.98 -6.02 1.36
C GLU A 128 -28.67 -5.24 1.18
N ILE A 129 -27.84 -5.07 2.21
CA ILE A 129 -26.59 -4.28 2.13
C ILE A 129 -25.66 -4.79 1.01
N PHE A 130 -25.61 -6.12 0.82
CA PHE A 130 -24.79 -6.73 -0.23
C PHE A 130 -25.27 -6.39 -1.65
N LEU A 131 -26.53 -5.94 -1.80
CA LEU A 131 -27.12 -5.54 -3.07
C LEU A 131 -27.17 -4.02 -3.25
N ARG A 132 -27.32 -3.26 -2.15
CA ARG A 132 -27.44 -1.79 -2.16
C ARG A 132 -26.11 -1.07 -2.05
N ASN A 133 -25.19 -1.57 -1.25
CA ASN A 133 -23.88 -0.95 -1.06
C ASN A 133 -22.90 -1.39 -2.14
N GLU A 134 -22.47 -0.47 -3.00
CA GLU A 134 -21.53 -0.75 -4.09
C GLU A 134 -20.18 -1.32 -3.60
N ASN A 135 -19.71 -0.88 -2.42
CA ASN A 135 -18.46 -1.41 -1.85
C ASN A 135 -18.63 -2.88 -1.46
N PHE A 136 -19.75 -3.25 -0.84
CA PHE A 136 -20.05 -4.64 -0.52
C PHE A 136 -20.15 -5.49 -1.79
N LYS A 137 -20.84 -4.98 -2.81
CA LYS A 137 -21.00 -5.65 -4.10
C LYS A 137 -19.68 -5.84 -4.84
N ASN A 138 -18.80 -4.84 -4.80
CA ASN A 138 -17.56 -4.84 -5.56
C ASN A 138 -16.42 -5.57 -4.83
N PHE A 139 -16.37 -5.52 -3.50
CA PHE A 139 -15.28 -6.10 -2.73
C PHE A 139 -15.55 -7.52 -2.26
N PHE A 140 -16.82 -7.92 -2.02
CA PHE A 140 -17.13 -9.28 -1.64
C PHE A 140 -17.35 -10.18 -2.86
N ILE A 141 -16.49 -11.19 -2.98
CA ILE A 141 -16.61 -12.27 -3.98
C ILE A 141 -17.27 -13.46 -3.28
N VAL A 142 -18.41 -13.93 -3.79
CA VAL A 142 -19.05 -15.15 -3.29
C VAL A 142 -18.25 -16.36 -3.75
N LYS A 143 -17.75 -17.15 -2.80
CA LYS A 143 -16.97 -18.38 -3.04
C LYS A 143 -17.85 -19.63 -3.03
N ASP A 144 -18.90 -19.63 -2.19
CA ASP A 144 -19.83 -20.75 -2.06
C ASP A 144 -21.20 -20.22 -1.59
N GLY A 145 -22.29 -20.83 -1.98
CA GLY A 145 -23.65 -20.43 -1.60
C GLY A 145 -24.21 -19.24 -2.39
N SER A 146 -25.21 -18.55 -1.83
CA SER A 146 -25.90 -17.41 -2.46
C SER A 146 -26.26 -16.32 -1.46
N ILE A 147 -26.06 -15.06 -1.84
CA ILE A 147 -26.52 -13.89 -1.07
C ILE A 147 -28.06 -13.81 -1.04
N ASP A 148 -28.76 -14.30 -2.07
CA ASP A 148 -30.23 -14.32 -2.11
C ASP A 148 -30.81 -15.17 -0.97
N GLU A 149 -30.12 -16.25 -0.55
CA GLU A 149 -30.54 -17.06 0.60
C GLU A 149 -30.38 -16.27 1.90
N PHE A 150 -29.37 -15.41 2.01
CA PHE A 150 -29.19 -14.52 3.15
C PHE A 150 -30.31 -13.48 3.25
N VAL A 151 -30.76 -12.91 2.13
CA VAL A 151 -31.85 -11.93 2.10
C VAL A 151 -33.21 -12.57 2.49
N LYS A 152 -33.44 -13.82 2.07
CA LYS A 152 -34.71 -14.49 2.29
C LYS A 152 -34.89 -15.15 3.67
N ASN A 153 -33.78 -15.45 4.36
CA ASN A 153 -33.83 -16.27 5.57
C ASN A 153 -33.18 -15.56 6.77
N ASN A 154 -34.02 -15.15 7.73
CA ASN A 154 -33.60 -14.48 8.96
C ASN A 154 -32.72 -15.33 9.93
N LYS A 155 -32.55 -16.63 9.68
CA LYS A 155 -31.67 -17.52 10.46
C LYS A 155 -30.40 -17.90 9.69
N SER A 156 -30.10 -17.22 8.63
CA SER A 156 -28.92 -17.43 7.81
C SER A 156 -27.78 -16.47 8.20
N ALA A 157 -26.57 -16.81 7.79
CA ALA A 157 -25.40 -15.99 7.99
C ALA A 157 -24.50 -16.01 6.75
N VAL A 158 -23.82 -14.91 6.48
CA VAL A 158 -22.72 -14.83 5.53
C VAL A 158 -21.41 -14.90 6.30
N VAL A 159 -20.52 -15.80 5.92
CA VAL A 159 -19.29 -16.11 6.65
C VAL A 159 -18.07 -15.79 5.78
N GLY A 160 -17.06 -15.19 6.38
CA GLY A 160 -15.78 -14.96 5.70
C GLY A 160 -15.07 -16.27 5.35
N GLU A 161 -14.44 -16.33 4.20
CA GLU A 161 -13.77 -17.52 3.64
C GLU A 161 -12.80 -18.17 4.63
N LYS A 162 -12.04 -17.34 5.36
CA LYS A 162 -11.07 -17.85 6.35
C LYS A 162 -11.75 -18.50 7.55
N ILE A 163 -12.83 -17.90 8.07
CA ILE A 163 -13.62 -18.49 9.16
C ILE A 163 -14.21 -19.81 8.71
N ALA A 164 -14.80 -19.85 7.51
CA ALA A 164 -15.38 -21.06 6.95
C ALA A 164 -14.36 -22.19 6.83
N GLY A 165 -13.15 -21.86 6.34
CA GLY A 165 -12.02 -22.80 6.26
C GLY A 165 -11.56 -23.30 7.63
N LEU A 166 -11.42 -22.40 8.62
CA LEU A 166 -11.01 -22.77 9.99
C LEU A 166 -12.06 -23.66 10.69
N LEU A 167 -13.33 -23.40 10.48
CA LEU A 167 -14.44 -24.17 11.07
C LEU A 167 -14.76 -25.44 10.27
N ASN A 168 -14.21 -25.60 9.07
CA ASN A 168 -14.49 -26.64 8.10
C ASN A 168 -16.00 -26.75 7.79
N ILE A 169 -16.62 -25.61 7.45
CA ILE A 169 -18.04 -25.49 7.11
C ILE A 169 -18.20 -25.02 5.66
N LYS A 170 -19.30 -25.45 5.03
CA LYS A 170 -19.72 -25.09 3.66
C LYS A 170 -21.07 -24.40 3.68
N ALA A 171 -21.46 -23.82 2.54
CA ALA A 171 -22.81 -23.30 2.36
C ALA A 171 -23.85 -24.39 2.64
N GLY A 172 -24.88 -24.06 3.40
CA GLY A 172 -25.91 -24.99 3.87
C GLY A 172 -25.65 -25.62 5.24
N ASP A 173 -24.41 -25.63 5.74
CA ASP A 173 -24.06 -26.15 7.08
C ASP A 173 -24.58 -25.23 8.18
N THR A 174 -24.72 -25.79 9.38
CA THR A 174 -25.08 -25.04 10.59
C THR A 174 -23.89 -24.90 11.51
N PHE A 175 -23.72 -23.72 12.07
CA PHE A 175 -22.70 -23.41 13.07
C PHE A 175 -23.31 -22.61 14.22
N ARG A 176 -22.57 -22.44 15.30
CA ARG A 176 -23.02 -21.71 16.48
C ARG A 176 -22.17 -20.48 16.69
N ILE A 177 -22.82 -19.41 17.13
CA ILE A 177 -22.14 -18.19 17.62
C ILE A 177 -22.36 -18.15 19.12
N ILE A 178 -21.28 -18.02 19.88
CA ILE A 178 -21.24 -17.93 21.32
C ILE A 178 -20.80 -16.52 21.70
N MET A 179 -21.63 -15.81 22.43
CA MET A 179 -21.38 -14.45 22.89
C MET A 179 -21.50 -14.38 24.41
N THR A 180 -21.00 -13.34 25.02
CA THR A 180 -21.05 -13.15 26.46
C THR A 180 -22.03 -12.06 26.82
N LYS A 181 -22.99 -12.37 27.73
CA LYS A 181 -23.90 -11.40 28.32
C LYS A 181 -23.50 -11.16 29.77
N SER A 182 -23.20 -9.89 30.13
CA SER A 182 -22.99 -9.53 31.52
C SER A 182 -24.31 -9.49 32.26
N LYS A 183 -24.40 -10.15 33.43
CA LYS A 183 -25.44 -9.95 34.41
C LYS A 183 -24.92 -8.93 35.43
N GLY A 184 -25.77 -8.01 35.87
CA GLY A 184 -25.42 -6.87 36.72
C GLY A 184 -24.56 -7.16 37.97
N ASP A 185 -24.39 -8.40 38.37
CA ASP A 185 -23.56 -8.85 39.49
C ASP A 185 -22.12 -9.25 39.07
N GLY A 186 -21.64 -8.82 37.90
CA GLY A 186 -20.32 -9.22 37.40
C GLY A 186 -20.24 -10.64 36.86
N MET A 187 -21.32 -11.40 36.93
CA MET A 187 -21.41 -12.73 36.31
C MET A 187 -21.62 -12.64 34.82
N VAL A 188 -20.83 -13.41 34.06
CA VAL A 188 -20.93 -13.51 32.61
C VAL A 188 -21.64 -14.81 32.23
N SER A 189 -22.72 -14.73 31.48
CA SER A 189 -23.41 -15.92 30.96
C SER A 189 -23.24 -16.04 29.44
N PRO A 190 -22.94 -17.23 28.91
CA PRO A 190 -22.86 -17.44 27.47
C PRO A 190 -24.26 -17.40 26.83
N VAL A 191 -24.38 -16.69 25.71
CA VAL A 191 -25.52 -16.73 24.83
C VAL A 191 -25.12 -17.48 23.57
N VAL A 192 -25.81 -18.57 23.26
CA VAL A 192 -25.50 -19.42 22.11
C VAL A 192 -26.63 -19.33 21.10
N SER A 193 -26.29 -19.03 19.86
CA SER A 193 -27.26 -18.97 18.75
C SER A 193 -26.74 -19.75 17.55
N SER A 194 -27.67 -20.49 16.89
CA SER A 194 -27.33 -21.30 15.72
C SER A 194 -27.77 -20.58 14.44
N PHE A 195 -26.92 -20.61 13.44
CA PHE A 195 -27.15 -20.02 12.12
C PHE A 195 -26.80 -21.01 11.02
N LYS A 196 -27.50 -20.92 9.88
CA LYS A 196 -27.19 -21.67 8.67
C LYS A 196 -26.32 -20.80 7.77
N VAL A 197 -25.25 -21.33 7.20
CA VAL A 197 -24.39 -20.63 6.23
C VAL A 197 -25.17 -20.45 4.93
N ALA A 198 -25.51 -19.22 4.57
CA ALA A 198 -26.13 -18.88 3.29
C ALA A 198 -25.07 -18.69 2.20
N ALA A 199 -24.00 -17.98 2.51
CA ALA A 199 -22.91 -17.75 1.59
C ALA A 199 -21.58 -17.66 2.33
N ILE A 200 -20.50 -18.06 1.63
CA ILE A 200 -19.13 -17.84 2.03
C ILE A 200 -18.57 -16.76 1.10
N VAL A 201 -18.03 -15.70 1.68
CA VAL A 201 -17.53 -14.54 0.94
C VAL A 201 -16.06 -14.28 1.24
N SER A 202 -15.37 -13.76 0.25
CA SER A 202 -13.99 -13.25 0.42
C SER A 202 -13.94 -11.78 0.02
N SER A 203 -13.37 -10.96 0.88
CA SER A 203 -13.11 -9.54 0.61
C SER A 203 -11.79 -9.34 -0.15
N GLY A 204 -11.03 -10.43 -0.38
CA GLY A 204 -9.67 -10.37 -0.89
C GLY A 204 -8.65 -9.80 0.10
N TYR A 205 -9.08 -9.50 1.34
CA TYR A 205 -8.23 -9.12 2.46
C TYR A 205 -8.48 -10.08 3.62
N GLN A 206 -7.58 -11.02 3.80
CA GLN A 206 -7.77 -12.19 4.66
C GLN A 206 -7.98 -11.82 6.13
N GLU A 207 -7.44 -10.69 6.60
CA GLU A 207 -7.66 -10.19 7.96
C GLU A 207 -9.16 -9.96 8.20
N LEU A 208 -9.86 -9.31 7.27
CA LEU A 208 -11.31 -9.10 7.36
C LEU A 208 -12.07 -10.42 7.23
N ASP A 209 -11.65 -11.29 6.31
CA ASP A 209 -12.29 -12.59 6.07
C ASP A 209 -12.11 -13.56 7.26
N SER A 210 -11.11 -13.32 8.13
CA SER A 210 -10.90 -14.09 9.36
C SER A 210 -11.68 -13.56 10.56
N MET A 211 -12.28 -12.36 10.45
CA MET A 211 -12.94 -11.71 11.57
C MET A 211 -14.46 -11.66 11.45
N TRP A 212 -15.04 -11.56 10.25
CA TRP A 212 -16.43 -11.15 10.10
C TRP A 212 -17.39 -12.27 9.77
N ILE A 213 -18.50 -12.25 10.51
CA ILE A 213 -19.73 -13.01 10.21
C ILE A 213 -20.86 -12.00 10.15
N PHE A 214 -21.65 -12.05 9.06
CA PHE A 214 -22.80 -11.19 8.89
C PHE A 214 -24.08 -11.96 9.17
N ILE A 215 -24.99 -11.35 9.95
CA ILE A 215 -26.32 -11.87 10.25
C ILE A 215 -27.37 -10.79 9.96
N PRO A 216 -28.65 -11.12 9.70
CA PRO A 216 -29.70 -10.14 9.55
C PRO A 216 -29.89 -9.27 10.79
N ILE A 217 -30.10 -7.95 10.61
CA ILE A 217 -30.14 -6.97 11.69
C ILE A 217 -31.29 -7.22 12.68
N GLU A 218 -32.44 -7.65 12.20
CA GLU A 218 -33.58 -7.98 13.06
C GLU A 218 -33.23 -9.12 14.01
N LYS A 219 -32.49 -10.13 13.49
CA LYS A 219 -32.00 -11.22 14.31
C LYS A 219 -30.92 -10.75 15.27
N GLY A 220 -30.09 -9.80 14.84
CA GLY A 220 -29.07 -9.16 15.66
C GLY A 220 -29.66 -8.52 16.90
N PHE A 221 -30.74 -7.71 16.78
CA PHE A 221 -31.42 -7.10 17.92
C PHE A 221 -32.01 -8.13 18.89
N ALA A 222 -32.42 -9.29 18.38
CA ALA A 222 -32.99 -10.35 19.21
C ALA A 222 -31.93 -11.18 19.97
N VAL A 223 -30.73 -11.32 19.40
CA VAL A 223 -29.74 -12.32 19.86
C VAL A 223 -28.48 -11.69 20.46
N LEU A 224 -28.03 -10.55 19.92
CA LEU A 224 -26.80 -9.91 20.38
C LEU A 224 -27.01 -9.22 21.73
N PRO A 225 -26.10 -9.44 22.72
CA PRO A 225 -26.20 -8.80 24.02
C PRO A 225 -25.95 -7.29 23.90
N ARG A 226 -26.89 -6.46 24.29
CA ARG A 226 -26.81 -4.99 24.16
C ARG A 226 -25.63 -4.37 24.89
N GLU A 227 -25.25 -4.92 26.02
CA GLU A 227 -24.16 -4.39 26.87
C GLU A 227 -22.79 -4.52 26.23
N SER A 228 -22.55 -5.59 25.48
CA SER A 228 -21.30 -5.87 24.77
C SER A 228 -21.32 -5.49 23.29
N SER A 229 -22.50 -5.07 22.79
CA SER A 229 -22.65 -4.70 21.38
C SER A 229 -22.45 -3.21 21.15
N THR A 230 -21.89 -2.88 19.99
CA THR A 230 -21.81 -1.52 19.46
C THR A 230 -22.86 -1.33 18.37
N ILE A 231 -23.80 -0.42 18.61
CA ILE A 231 -24.86 -0.07 17.64
C ILE A 231 -24.40 1.18 16.90
N SER A 232 -24.43 1.16 15.59
CA SER A 232 -23.93 2.26 14.77
C SER A 232 -24.63 2.35 13.42
N VAL A 233 -24.48 3.48 12.75
CA VAL A 233 -24.90 3.71 11.38
C VAL A 233 -23.67 4.05 10.56
N MET A 234 -23.40 3.26 9.51
CA MET A 234 -22.38 3.58 8.51
C MET A 234 -22.96 4.59 7.52
N ILE A 235 -22.23 5.65 7.25
CA ILE A 235 -22.67 6.76 6.43
C ILE A 235 -21.77 6.85 5.19
N LYS A 236 -22.37 6.64 4.02
CA LYS A 236 -21.71 6.77 2.73
C LYS A 236 -21.94 8.17 2.17
N THR A 237 -20.86 8.86 1.78
CA THR A 237 -20.92 10.21 1.21
C THR A 237 -20.83 10.19 -0.31
N VAL A 238 -21.35 11.23 -0.97
CA VAL A 238 -21.37 11.34 -2.45
C VAL A 238 -19.94 11.48 -2.98
N ASP A 239 -19.10 12.29 -2.33
CA ASP A 239 -17.76 12.64 -2.82
C ASP A 239 -16.61 11.81 -2.20
N GLY A 240 -16.94 10.82 -1.40
CA GLY A 240 -15.96 9.93 -0.77
C GLY A 240 -15.02 10.67 0.20
N VAL A 241 -13.71 10.41 0.10
CA VAL A 241 -12.68 10.86 1.08
C VAL A 241 -12.17 12.28 0.80
N LYS A 242 -12.96 13.20 0.25
CA LYS A 242 -12.54 14.57 -0.07
C LYS A 242 -12.61 15.54 1.13
N SER A 243 -12.10 16.75 0.91
CA SER A 243 -11.87 17.81 1.91
C SER A 243 -13.09 18.26 2.73
N GLU A 244 -14.30 17.96 2.26
CA GLU A 244 -15.55 18.38 2.93
C GLU A 244 -16.05 17.39 4.00
N LEU A 245 -15.33 16.28 4.23
CA LEU A 245 -15.75 15.25 5.18
C LEU A 245 -15.88 15.78 6.63
N SER A 246 -15.03 16.72 7.03
CA SER A 246 -15.11 17.38 8.34
C SER A 246 -16.39 18.20 8.48
N LEU A 247 -16.81 18.90 7.43
CA LEU A 247 -18.05 19.68 7.43
C LEU A 247 -19.27 18.77 7.52
N LEU A 248 -19.28 17.66 6.76
CA LEU A 248 -20.35 16.65 6.85
C LEU A 248 -20.41 16.00 8.23
N LYS A 249 -19.26 15.71 8.83
CA LYS A 249 -19.19 15.22 10.22
C LYS A 249 -19.88 16.20 11.19
N HIS A 250 -19.60 17.51 11.09
CA HIS A 250 -20.24 18.52 11.95
C HIS A 250 -21.77 18.55 11.75
N LYS A 251 -22.27 18.51 10.51
CA LYS A 251 -23.69 18.44 10.23
C LYS A 251 -24.35 17.19 10.82
N CYS A 252 -23.65 16.05 10.72
CA CYS A 252 -24.13 14.80 11.32
C CYS A 252 -24.17 14.89 12.87
N ILE A 253 -23.17 15.51 13.49
CA ILE A 253 -23.13 15.71 14.96
C ILE A 253 -24.31 16.61 15.39
N GLU A 254 -24.54 17.70 14.69
CA GLU A 254 -25.63 18.63 14.97
C GLU A 254 -27.00 17.94 14.84
N LYS A 255 -27.24 17.22 13.74
CA LYS A 255 -28.48 16.45 13.53
C LYS A 255 -28.64 15.34 14.57
N SER A 256 -27.55 14.75 15.05
CA SER A 256 -27.57 13.70 16.08
C SER A 256 -27.94 14.20 17.47
N ALA A 257 -27.89 15.50 17.74
CA ALA A 257 -28.32 16.12 19.01
C ALA A 257 -27.80 15.38 20.27
N GLY A 258 -26.58 14.84 20.25
CA GLY A 258 -25.99 14.08 21.35
C GLY A 258 -26.42 12.61 21.48
N ILE A 259 -27.26 12.11 20.59
CA ILE A 259 -27.72 10.70 20.53
C ILE A 259 -26.59 9.77 20.11
N ALA A 260 -25.75 10.20 19.16
CA ALA A 260 -24.63 9.46 18.63
C ALA A 260 -23.35 10.29 18.63
N SER A 261 -22.21 9.59 18.66
CA SER A 261 -20.90 10.15 18.41
C SER A 261 -20.47 9.82 16.99
N VAL A 262 -20.16 10.83 16.18
CA VAL A 262 -19.81 10.66 14.78
C VAL A 262 -18.30 10.66 14.61
N PHE A 263 -17.76 9.62 14.01
CA PHE A 263 -16.34 9.44 13.76
C PHE A 263 -16.06 9.37 12.25
N MET A 264 -14.93 9.90 11.84
CA MET A 264 -14.39 9.66 10.51
C MET A 264 -13.67 8.32 10.46
N TRP A 265 -13.57 7.73 9.27
CA TRP A 265 -12.89 6.46 9.03
C TRP A 265 -11.43 6.42 9.57
N ASN A 266 -10.70 7.54 9.45
CA ASN A 266 -9.32 7.67 9.93
C ASN A 266 -9.21 7.78 11.47
N GLU A 267 -10.26 8.23 12.15
CA GLU A 267 -10.33 8.27 13.62
C GLU A 267 -10.57 6.87 14.20
N LEU A 268 -11.46 6.09 13.55
CA LEU A 268 -11.80 4.73 13.99
C LEU A 268 -10.62 3.75 13.83
N ASN A 269 -9.87 3.90 12.76
CA ASN A 269 -8.77 2.98 12.43
C ASN A 269 -7.40 3.64 12.58
N ARG A 270 -7.26 4.58 13.52
CA ARG A 270 -6.07 5.42 13.69
C ARG A 270 -4.77 4.62 13.81
N SER A 271 -4.78 3.52 14.55
CA SER A 271 -3.59 2.67 14.73
C SER A 271 -3.13 2.02 13.43
N GLN A 272 -4.06 1.49 12.62
CA GLN A 272 -3.74 0.89 11.31
C GLN A 272 -3.17 1.94 10.36
N PHE A 273 -3.78 3.11 10.28
CA PHE A 273 -3.29 4.20 9.42
C PHE A 273 -1.95 4.77 9.89
N GLN A 274 -1.70 4.83 11.20
CA GLN A 274 -0.37 5.18 11.71
C GLN A 274 0.68 4.14 11.32
N ASN A 275 0.36 2.84 11.37
CA ASN A 275 1.25 1.78 10.93
C ASN A 275 1.55 1.89 9.43
N PHE A 276 0.55 2.15 8.60
CA PHE A 276 0.75 2.37 7.16
C PHE A 276 1.63 3.59 6.89
N SER A 277 1.39 4.70 7.59
CA SER A 277 2.22 5.91 7.49
C SER A 277 3.66 5.65 7.91
N SER A 278 3.86 4.96 9.04
CA SER A 278 5.20 4.58 9.52
C SER A 278 5.94 3.69 8.53
N THR A 279 5.23 2.73 7.93
CA THR A 279 5.79 1.86 6.88
C THR A 279 6.22 2.67 5.65
N LYS A 280 5.41 3.64 5.20
CA LYS A 280 5.79 4.54 4.09
C LYS A 280 7.03 5.36 4.42
N VAL A 281 7.12 5.92 5.63
CA VAL A 281 8.30 6.69 6.08
C VAL A 281 9.54 5.79 6.11
N MET A 282 9.43 4.57 6.63
CA MET A 282 10.53 3.61 6.67
C MET A 282 11.00 3.23 5.26
N LEU A 283 10.07 2.93 4.35
CA LEU A 283 10.39 2.67 2.95
C LEU A 283 11.07 3.87 2.29
N SER A 284 10.58 5.09 2.52
CA SER A 284 11.19 6.32 1.99
C SER A 284 12.61 6.51 2.50
N PHE A 285 12.89 6.17 3.77
CA PHE A 285 14.24 6.20 4.32
C PHE A 285 15.17 5.18 3.67
N ILE A 286 14.72 3.94 3.50
CA ILE A 286 15.48 2.89 2.79
C ILE A 286 15.79 3.34 1.36
N MET A 287 14.81 3.94 0.68
CA MET A 287 14.99 4.47 -0.67
C MET A 287 16.05 5.57 -0.73
N LEU A 288 16.04 6.49 0.23
CA LEU A 288 17.07 7.53 0.33
C LEU A 288 18.48 6.91 0.43
N LEU A 289 18.63 5.85 1.23
CA LEU A 289 19.90 5.13 1.34
C LEU A 289 20.32 4.47 0.02
N ILE A 290 19.39 3.84 -0.71
CA ILE A 290 19.69 3.22 -2.02
C ILE A 290 20.14 4.28 -3.02
N VAL A 291 19.46 5.44 -3.07
CA VAL A 291 19.82 6.56 -3.94
C VAL A 291 21.18 7.12 -3.56
N LEU A 292 21.50 7.21 -2.27
CA LEU A 292 22.80 7.66 -1.79
C LEU A 292 23.92 6.72 -2.27
N VAL A 293 23.73 5.41 -2.14
CA VAL A 293 24.70 4.41 -2.64
C VAL A 293 24.87 4.51 -4.16
N ALA A 294 23.76 4.65 -4.92
CA ALA A 294 23.81 4.85 -6.37
C ALA A 294 24.58 6.13 -6.75
N SER A 295 24.44 7.20 -5.96
CA SER A 295 25.16 8.47 -6.17
C SER A 295 26.66 8.35 -6.01
N VAL A 296 27.15 7.48 -5.13
CA VAL A 296 28.60 7.23 -4.97
C VAL A 296 29.22 6.67 -6.26
N ASN A 297 28.47 5.87 -7.01
CA ASN A 297 28.91 5.34 -8.31
C ASN A 297 29.14 6.46 -9.33
N ILE A 298 28.31 7.53 -9.30
CA ILE A 298 28.52 8.72 -10.14
C ILE A 298 29.87 9.38 -9.81
N SER A 299 30.14 9.57 -8.51
CA SER A 299 31.41 10.17 -8.07
C SER A 299 32.62 9.38 -8.56
N SER A 300 32.55 8.05 -8.43
CA SER A 300 33.65 7.17 -8.88
C SER A 300 33.85 7.24 -10.40
N ALA A 301 32.75 7.25 -11.17
CA ALA A 301 32.80 7.40 -12.62
C ALA A 301 33.37 8.75 -13.05
N LEU A 302 32.98 9.84 -12.36
CA LEU A 302 33.54 11.17 -12.64
C LEU A 302 35.02 11.29 -12.27
N VAL A 303 35.45 10.70 -11.15
CA VAL A 303 36.87 10.66 -10.79
C VAL A 303 37.70 9.96 -11.88
N MET A 304 37.20 8.81 -12.36
CA MET A 304 37.82 8.07 -13.45
C MET A 304 37.87 8.88 -14.74
N LEU A 305 36.76 9.58 -15.08
CA LEU A 305 36.73 10.49 -16.23
C LEU A 305 37.75 11.61 -16.10
N VAL A 306 37.90 12.23 -14.93
CA VAL A 306 38.92 13.28 -14.68
C VAL A 306 40.29 12.72 -14.89
N MET A 307 40.60 11.52 -14.39
CA MET A 307 41.93 10.90 -14.54
C MET A 307 42.26 10.58 -16.00
N GLU A 308 41.30 10.08 -16.78
CA GLU A 308 41.49 9.76 -18.19
C GLU A 308 41.67 11.03 -19.06
N ARG A 309 40.92 12.11 -18.71
CA ARG A 309 40.93 13.37 -19.44
C ARG A 309 41.95 14.40 -18.93
N ARG A 310 42.87 14.00 -18.04
CA ARG A 310 43.87 14.88 -17.44
C ARG A 310 44.71 15.66 -18.48
N LYS A 311 45.14 15.01 -19.55
CA LYS A 311 45.92 15.66 -20.63
C LYS A 311 45.09 16.73 -21.34
N GLU A 312 43.82 16.43 -21.64
CA GLU A 312 42.95 17.41 -22.30
C GLU A 312 42.64 18.60 -21.38
N ILE A 313 42.46 18.35 -20.08
CA ILE A 313 42.27 19.39 -19.05
C ILE A 313 43.53 20.29 -18.98
N ALA A 314 44.71 19.70 -19.00
CA ALA A 314 45.98 20.45 -18.98
C ALA A 314 46.11 21.34 -20.21
N ILE A 315 45.84 20.84 -21.42
CA ILE A 315 45.85 21.61 -22.67
C ILE A 315 44.83 22.76 -22.59
N LEU A 316 43.57 22.50 -22.17
CA LEU A 316 42.56 23.53 -22.03
C LEU A 316 42.98 24.66 -21.08
N LYS A 317 43.67 24.31 -19.97
CA LYS A 317 44.20 25.31 -19.04
C LYS A 317 45.33 26.11 -19.63
N SER A 318 46.21 25.49 -20.41
CA SER A 318 47.31 26.17 -21.07
C SER A 318 46.86 27.20 -22.12
N ILE A 319 45.68 26.99 -22.71
CA ILE A 319 45.03 27.91 -23.65
C ILE A 319 44.13 28.98 -22.94
N GLY A 320 44.16 29.01 -21.59
CA GLY A 320 43.41 30.02 -20.80
C GLY A 320 42.09 29.54 -20.23
N GLY A 321 41.86 28.22 -20.15
CA GLY A 321 40.68 27.64 -19.45
C GLY A 321 40.73 27.93 -17.97
N THR A 322 39.65 28.51 -17.42
CA THR A 322 39.53 28.81 -15.98
C THR A 322 39.19 27.57 -15.16
N ASN A 323 39.70 27.52 -13.92
CA ASN A 323 39.42 26.41 -12.99
C ASN A 323 37.92 26.21 -12.76
N LEU A 324 37.19 27.32 -12.60
CA LEU A 324 35.73 27.31 -12.45
C LEU A 324 35.02 26.77 -13.70
N GLY A 325 35.43 27.16 -14.91
CA GLY A 325 34.83 26.69 -16.14
C GLY A 325 34.96 25.18 -16.33
N ILE A 326 36.11 24.61 -15.98
CA ILE A 326 36.34 23.16 -16.03
C ILE A 326 35.51 22.45 -14.95
N SER A 327 35.52 22.96 -13.70
CA SER A 327 34.70 22.40 -12.64
C SER A 327 33.21 22.37 -13.00
N VAL A 328 32.69 23.46 -13.54
CA VAL A 328 31.31 23.54 -13.99
C VAL A 328 30.98 22.51 -15.09
N SER A 329 31.94 22.28 -16.03
CA SER A 329 31.71 21.27 -17.08
C SER A 329 31.60 19.84 -16.53
N PHE A 330 32.44 19.48 -15.56
CA PHE A 330 32.35 18.17 -14.89
C PHE A 330 31.11 18.05 -13.98
N LEU A 331 30.69 19.15 -13.36
CA LEU A 331 29.47 19.21 -12.57
C LEU A 331 28.24 18.98 -13.47
N ILE A 332 28.19 19.64 -14.63
CA ILE A 332 27.13 19.41 -15.61
C ILE A 332 27.14 17.97 -16.12
N ALA A 333 28.31 17.39 -16.37
CA ALA A 333 28.42 15.99 -16.81
C ALA A 333 27.86 15.03 -15.76
N GLY A 334 28.16 15.24 -14.49
CA GLY A 334 27.65 14.39 -13.39
C GLY A 334 26.13 14.53 -13.19
N THR A 335 25.60 15.75 -13.22
CA THR A 335 24.14 15.98 -13.13
C THR A 335 23.42 15.42 -14.36
N ALA A 336 24.01 15.49 -15.53
CA ALA A 336 23.45 14.88 -16.74
C ALA A 336 23.41 13.33 -16.64
N CYS A 337 24.41 12.69 -16.00
CA CYS A 337 24.36 11.26 -15.72
C CYS A 337 23.18 10.89 -14.80
N GLY A 338 22.97 11.68 -13.75
CA GLY A 338 21.80 11.49 -12.85
C GLY A 338 20.47 11.68 -13.59
N LEU A 339 20.37 12.73 -14.38
CA LEU A 339 19.17 13.05 -15.15
C LEU A 339 18.87 11.97 -16.21
N THR A 340 19.88 11.54 -16.97
CA THR A 340 19.68 10.49 -18.00
C THR A 340 19.38 9.14 -17.36
N GLY A 341 20.03 8.79 -16.25
CA GLY A 341 19.72 7.59 -15.48
C GLY A 341 18.28 7.58 -14.96
N THR A 342 17.79 8.72 -14.47
CA THR A 342 16.41 8.87 -14.00
C THR A 342 15.42 8.80 -15.16
N LEU A 343 15.70 9.46 -16.28
CA LEU A 343 14.83 9.45 -17.48
C LEU A 343 14.67 8.05 -18.08
N ILE A 344 15.65 7.17 -17.92
CA ILE A 344 15.58 5.78 -18.38
C ILE A 344 15.01 4.88 -17.29
N GLY A 345 15.51 5.01 -16.06
CA GLY A 345 15.15 4.13 -14.96
C GLY A 345 13.70 4.28 -14.50
N LEU A 346 13.17 5.51 -14.49
CA LEU A 346 11.81 5.77 -14.04
C LEU A 346 10.74 5.14 -14.95
N PRO A 347 10.74 5.31 -16.29
CA PRO A 347 9.77 4.63 -17.17
C PRO A 347 9.87 3.12 -17.10
N VAL A 348 11.09 2.56 -17.05
CA VAL A 348 11.30 1.11 -16.89
C VAL A 348 10.74 0.64 -15.55
N GLY A 349 11.00 1.37 -14.46
CA GLY A 349 10.45 1.07 -13.14
C GLY A 349 8.93 1.10 -13.12
N VAL A 350 8.31 2.09 -13.75
CA VAL A 350 6.83 2.18 -13.87
C VAL A 350 6.27 1.01 -14.69
N LEU A 351 6.90 0.65 -15.81
CA LEU A 351 6.49 -0.51 -16.60
C LEU A 351 6.58 -1.81 -15.79
N CYS A 352 7.66 -1.99 -15.03
CA CYS A 352 7.79 -3.12 -14.10
C CYS A 352 6.73 -3.10 -13.00
N ALA A 353 6.40 -1.91 -12.46
CA ALA A 353 5.38 -1.76 -11.42
C ALA A 353 3.98 -2.09 -11.96
N LEU A 354 3.63 -1.66 -13.17
CA LEU A 354 2.36 -2.00 -13.82
C LEU A 354 2.20 -3.51 -14.04
N ASN A 355 3.30 -4.22 -14.24
CA ASN A 355 3.34 -5.66 -14.40
C ASN A 355 3.77 -6.39 -13.11
N SER A 356 3.63 -5.76 -11.94
CA SER A 356 4.13 -6.30 -10.66
C SER A 356 3.57 -7.67 -10.32
N ASN A 357 2.30 -7.96 -10.60
CA ASN A 357 1.70 -9.28 -10.37
C ASN A 357 2.40 -10.39 -11.17
N TYR A 358 2.71 -10.14 -12.45
CA TYR A 358 3.48 -11.08 -13.27
C TYR A 358 4.92 -11.22 -12.79
N LEU A 359 5.52 -10.11 -12.35
CA LEU A 359 6.88 -10.10 -11.81
C LEU A 359 6.98 -10.94 -10.53
N ILE A 360 6.00 -10.84 -9.64
CA ILE A 360 5.92 -11.62 -8.39
C ILE A 360 5.79 -13.11 -8.71
N ILE A 361 4.88 -13.49 -9.62
CA ILE A 361 4.70 -14.89 -10.04
C ILE A 361 6.00 -15.41 -10.67
N PHE A 362 6.66 -14.61 -11.49
CA PHE A 362 7.94 -14.98 -12.09
C PHE A 362 9.03 -15.21 -11.03
N LEU A 363 9.16 -14.30 -10.06
CA LEU A 363 10.12 -14.43 -8.96
C LEU A 363 9.78 -15.63 -8.07
N GLU A 364 8.50 -15.87 -7.78
CA GLU A 364 8.03 -17.02 -7.02
C GLU A 364 8.42 -18.34 -7.71
N ASN A 365 8.18 -18.45 -9.00
CA ASN A 365 8.58 -19.62 -9.78
C ASN A 365 10.11 -19.80 -9.77
N LEU A 366 10.85 -18.73 -9.91
CA LEU A 366 12.32 -18.77 -9.91
C LEU A 366 12.84 -19.24 -8.53
N VAL A 367 12.34 -18.68 -7.43
CA VAL A 367 12.68 -19.09 -6.07
C VAL A 367 12.31 -20.56 -5.83
N ASN A 368 11.12 -20.99 -6.27
CA ASN A 368 10.65 -22.35 -6.11
C ASN A 368 11.50 -23.36 -6.90
N VAL A 369 11.96 -23.01 -8.11
CA VAL A 369 12.88 -23.82 -8.88
C VAL A 369 14.21 -23.99 -8.15
N PHE A 370 14.81 -22.87 -7.68
CA PHE A 370 16.07 -22.93 -6.91
C PHE A 370 15.91 -23.70 -5.61
N SER A 371 14.88 -23.43 -4.82
CA SER A 371 14.60 -24.12 -3.56
C SER A 371 14.37 -25.62 -3.78
N LYS A 372 13.65 -26.00 -4.84
CA LYS A 372 13.43 -27.40 -5.20
C LYS A 372 14.71 -28.10 -5.58
N VAL A 373 15.58 -27.45 -6.34
CA VAL A 373 16.91 -28.01 -6.72
C VAL A 373 17.76 -28.22 -5.47
N ILE A 374 17.85 -27.24 -4.55
CA ILE A 374 18.57 -27.36 -3.30
C ILE A 374 17.99 -28.47 -2.41
N TYR A 375 16.65 -28.57 -2.33
CA TYR A 375 15.95 -29.59 -1.55
C TYR A 375 16.25 -31.02 -2.06
N ILE A 376 16.26 -31.21 -3.37
CA ILE A 376 16.60 -32.50 -4.00
C ILE A 376 18.10 -32.81 -3.84
N ALA A 377 18.98 -31.79 -3.98
CA ALA A 377 20.41 -31.95 -3.77
C ALA A 377 20.77 -32.34 -2.32
N GLY A 378 19.92 -31.95 -1.35
CA GLY A 378 19.98 -32.38 0.04
C GLY A 378 19.51 -33.81 0.33
N GLY A 379 19.19 -34.60 -0.71
CA GLY A 379 18.76 -36.01 -0.57
C GLY A 379 17.28 -36.25 -0.27
N ASN A 380 16.43 -35.20 -0.38
CA ASN A 380 15.00 -35.30 -0.11
C ASN A 380 14.22 -35.62 -1.39
N SER A 381 13.09 -36.34 -1.26
CA SER A 381 12.21 -36.67 -2.38
C SER A 381 11.49 -35.45 -2.92
N ALA A 382 11.49 -35.28 -4.25
CA ALA A 382 10.82 -34.16 -4.92
C ALA A 382 9.29 -34.09 -4.67
N SER A 383 8.66 -35.21 -4.29
CA SER A 383 7.24 -35.31 -3.96
C SER A 383 6.84 -34.60 -2.65
N ASN A 384 7.79 -34.42 -1.74
CA ASN A 384 7.53 -33.81 -0.42
C ASN A 384 7.87 -32.30 -0.40
N TYR A 385 8.27 -31.73 -1.54
CA TYR A 385 8.55 -30.30 -1.65
C TYR A 385 7.24 -29.49 -1.61
N GLN A 386 7.13 -28.60 -0.63
CA GLN A 386 6.06 -27.61 -0.58
C GLN A 386 6.55 -26.31 -1.21
N ALA A 387 5.82 -25.84 -2.24
CA ALA A 387 6.11 -24.57 -2.88
C ALA A 387 5.96 -23.41 -1.87
N MET A 388 6.92 -22.51 -1.87
CA MET A 388 6.85 -21.28 -1.07
C MET A 388 6.10 -20.22 -1.86
N HIS A 389 5.09 -19.62 -1.23
CA HIS A 389 4.45 -18.41 -1.73
C HIS A 389 5.21 -17.19 -1.20
N LEU A 390 5.73 -16.34 -2.11
CA LEU A 390 6.44 -15.11 -1.74
C LEU A 390 5.52 -14.11 -1.04
N LEU A 391 4.28 -14.03 -1.50
CA LEU A 391 3.24 -13.25 -0.85
C LEU A 391 2.24 -14.20 -0.22
N ASN A 392 2.21 -14.22 1.09
CA ASN A 392 1.22 -15.01 1.81
C ASN A 392 -0.14 -14.29 1.74
N PRO A 393 -1.17 -14.88 1.08
CA PRO A 393 -2.49 -14.27 1.00
C PRO A 393 -3.11 -13.96 2.38
N ALA A 394 -2.54 -14.54 3.45
CA ALA A 394 -2.96 -14.27 4.82
C ALA A 394 -2.76 -12.81 5.25
N TYR A 395 -1.77 -12.14 4.71
CA TYR A 395 -1.38 -10.78 5.13
C TYR A 395 -1.52 -9.74 4.01
N TYR A 396 -1.74 -10.19 2.78
CA TYR A 396 -1.75 -9.35 1.59
C TYR A 396 -3.04 -9.52 0.80
N LEU A 397 -3.35 -8.54 -0.04
CA LEU A 397 -4.46 -8.63 -0.97
C LEU A 397 -4.20 -9.73 -2.01
N THR A 398 -5.24 -10.49 -2.36
CA THR A 398 -5.16 -11.56 -3.37
C THR A 398 -4.80 -10.99 -4.75
N GLU A 399 -5.32 -9.82 -5.06
CA GLU A 399 -4.92 -9.02 -6.22
C GLU A 399 -4.51 -7.64 -5.74
N ILE A 400 -3.27 -7.26 -6.04
CA ILE A 400 -2.71 -5.99 -5.60
C ILE A 400 -3.05 -4.93 -6.64
N PRO A 401 -3.87 -3.93 -6.27
CA PRO A 401 -4.13 -2.82 -7.16
C PRO A 401 -2.82 -2.04 -7.36
N VAL A 402 -2.41 -1.86 -8.61
CA VAL A 402 -1.22 -1.07 -8.93
C VAL A 402 -1.59 0.41 -8.80
N SER A 403 -0.96 1.09 -7.86
CA SER A 403 -1.05 2.54 -7.70
C SER A 403 0.27 3.18 -8.09
N ILE A 404 0.22 4.20 -8.93
CA ILE A 404 1.41 4.97 -9.29
C ILE A 404 1.39 6.27 -8.49
N PRO A 405 2.21 6.38 -7.43
CA PRO A 405 2.24 7.58 -6.59
C PRO A 405 3.07 8.68 -7.26
N PHE A 406 2.48 9.43 -8.18
CA PHE A 406 3.17 10.48 -8.97
C PHE A 406 3.91 11.49 -8.09
N GLY A 407 3.35 11.88 -6.94
CA GLY A 407 4.00 12.81 -6.01
C GLY A 407 5.29 12.25 -5.43
N GLU A 408 5.29 11.00 -5.03
CA GLU A 408 6.45 10.30 -4.46
C GLU A 408 7.51 10.03 -5.54
N LEU A 409 7.09 9.64 -6.74
CA LEU A 409 7.99 9.47 -7.90
C LEU A 409 8.69 10.77 -8.29
N PHE A 410 7.98 11.90 -8.26
CA PHE A 410 8.57 13.22 -8.48
C PHE A 410 9.59 13.57 -7.40
N LEU A 411 9.28 13.30 -6.14
CA LEU A 411 10.18 13.53 -5.01
C LEU A 411 11.45 12.68 -5.11
N ILE A 412 11.31 11.40 -5.48
CA ILE A 412 12.43 10.49 -5.71
C ILE A 412 13.31 11.01 -6.86
N SER A 413 12.72 11.35 -8.00
CA SER A 413 13.43 11.85 -9.18
C SER A 413 14.21 13.12 -8.85
N SER A 414 13.58 14.05 -8.14
CA SER A 414 14.20 15.29 -7.68
C SER A 414 15.34 15.02 -6.72
N SER A 415 15.20 14.07 -5.79
CA SER A 415 16.24 13.68 -4.85
C SER A 415 17.45 13.06 -5.55
N VAL A 416 17.23 12.19 -6.56
CA VAL A 416 18.31 11.59 -7.36
C VAL A 416 19.12 12.66 -8.09
N ILE A 417 18.44 13.60 -8.75
CA ILE A 417 19.09 14.69 -9.48
C ILE A 417 19.86 15.59 -8.53
N LEU A 418 19.28 15.95 -7.39
CA LEU A 418 19.94 16.78 -6.37
C LEU A 418 21.16 16.08 -5.77
N LEU A 419 21.06 14.80 -5.41
CA LEU A 419 22.18 14.01 -4.90
C LEU A 419 23.28 13.85 -5.97
N SER A 420 22.91 13.61 -7.23
CA SER A 420 23.86 13.55 -8.34
C SER A 420 24.65 14.86 -8.50
N PHE A 421 23.97 16.00 -8.34
CA PHE A 421 24.61 17.31 -8.32
C PHE A 421 25.60 17.44 -7.16
N VAL A 422 25.14 17.18 -5.93
CA VAL A 422 25.95 17.32 -4.71
C VAL A 422 27.21 16.44 -4.75
N VAL A 423 27.03 15.17 -5.10
CA VAL A 423 28.13 14.18 -5.13
C VAL A 423 29.13 14.48 -6.26
N SER A 424 28.68 15.10 -7.35
CA SER A 424 29.53 15.51 -8.46
C SER A 424 30.41 16.72 -8.13
N VAL A 425 30.13 17.48 -7.08
CA VAL A 425 30.89 18.68 -6.69
C VAL A 425 32.35 18.33 -6.38
N ILE A 426 32.61 17.26 -5.63
CA ILE A 426 33.95 16.87 -5.20
C ILE A 426 34.85 16.51 -6.41
N PRO A 427 34.45 15.59 -7.32
CA PRO A 427 35.21 15.31 -8.53
C PRO A 427 35.40 16.53 -9.44
N ALA A 428 34.37 17.36 -9.58
CA ALA A 428 34.40 18.57 -10.40
C ALA A 428 35.42 19.58 -9.89
N ILE A 429 35.52 19.83 -8.59
CA ILE A 429 36.52 20.69 -7.98
C ILE A 429 37.93 20.09 -8.19
N LYS A 430 38.08 18.77 -8.05
CA LYS A 430 39.40 18.11 -8.33
C LYS A 430 39.82 18.32 -9.79
N ALA A 431 38.91 18.17 -10.76
CA ALA A 431 39.19 18.44 -12.17
C ALA A 431 39.66 19.90 -12.41
N GLY A 432 38.99 20.86 -11.76
CA GLY A 432 39.34 22.27 -11.83
C GLY A 432 40.71 22.60 -11.17
N LYS A 433 41.20 21.82 -10.20
CA LYS A 433 42.46 22.04 -9.50
C LYS A 433 43.68 21.31 -10.12
N GLU A 434 43.47 20.50 -11.18
CA GLU A 434 44.58 19.81 -11.87
C GLU A 434 45.65 20.81 -12.36
N ARG A 435 46.96 20.48 -12.15
CA ARG A 435 48.08 21.32 -12.48
C ARG A 435 48.69 20.90 -13.84
N PRO A 436 48.69 21.76 -14.86
CA PRO A 436 49.21 21.41 -16.19
C PRO A 436 50.66 20.90 -16.19
N LEU A 437 51.55 21.57 -15.43
CA LEU A 437 52.97 21.24 -15.36
C LEU A 437 53.24 19.82 -14.82
N GLU A 438 52.50 19.40 -13.80
CA GLU A 438 52.67 18.05 -13.22
C GLU A 438 52.15 16.96 -14.16
N THR A 439 51.13 17.26 -14.94
CA THR A 439 50.52 16.33 -15.90
C THR A 439 51.42 16.08 -17.10
N PHE A 440 52.11 17.12 -17.61
CA PHE A 440 53.06 16.97 -18.70
C PHE A 440 54.40 16.30 -18.27
N ARG A 441 54.78 16.43 -17.00
CA ARG A 441 55.99 15.79 -16.46
C ARG A 441 55.86 14.30 -16.20
N LYS A 442 54.63 13.83 -15.96
CA LYS A 442 54.33 12.40 -15.69
C LYS A 442 53.81 11.63 -16.92
N ALA A 443 53.70 12.28 -18.06
CA ALA A 443 53.25 11.73 -19.34
C ALA A 443 54.40 11.42 -20.27
#